data_9ff3bbd29ce45f6e73bf481a31e5e77d
#
_entry.id   9ff3bbd29ce45f6e73bf481a31e5e77d
#
_cell.length_a   1.000
_cell.length_b   1.000
_cell.length_c   1.000
_cell.angle_alpha   90.00
_cell.angle_beta   90.00
_cell.angle_gamma   90.00
#
_symmetry.space_group_name_H-M   'P 1'
#
loop_
_entity.id
_entity.type
_entity.pdbx_description
1 polymer ?
#
loop_
_entity_poly.entity_id
_entity_poly.type
_entity_poly.pdbx_seq_one_letter_code
_entity_poly.pdbx_strand_id
1 'polypeptide(L)'
;MDKKIEKLCEKIGLGIAISIIIIIILFFNINEVAFGEIILYDTLPNYRINEEVKDIFNKDETIIVSNIDNSEEIGDIELIGIDDISYEHEKTDEEVKKSNEVSNSNIDIKKLENLDYLRQEFYIIDASTGMSKDYFDINKFLSADLKIEKSEDEPKVLIFHTHPHEMFKDSNTNDINEGIVGVGTKLANILEQEYGIKTLHITDSSFDMVNGSLQRNGAYERMEPTIRKVLEENPSIEMVIDLHRDGVNENTHLVETINGKPTAKLMFFNGISRIMENGKLNNISNLPNPYVETNLALSFNMQKRATEKYPGLTRKIYIKPYRYSLHLKPKTMLIEAGAQTNTKQEMYNAMEILAELINDVVFS
;
A
#
# COMPACT_ATOMS: atom_id res chain seq x y z
N MET A 1 23.04 -11.00 -55.93
CA MET A 1 23.02 -9.93 -54.94
C MET A 1 24.12 -10.17 -53.95
N ASP A 2 24.94 -9.19 -53.64
CA ASP A 2 26.13 -9.40 -52.79
C ASP A 2 25.67 -9.72 -51.37
N LYS A 3 26.19 -10.83 -50.79
CA LYS A 3 25.88 -11.26 -49.40
C LYS A 3 26.07 -10.18 -48.34
N LYS A 4 26.92 -9.17 -48.64
CA LYS A 4 27.10 -7.99 -47.79
C LYS A 4 25.90 -7.03 -47.82
N ILE A 5 25.27 -6.87 -48.98
CA ILE A 5 24.08 -6.01 -49.17
C ILE A 5 22.89 -6.68 -48.50
N GLU A 6 22.75 -7.99 -48.65
CA GLU A 6 21.68 -8.77 -48.03
C GLU A 6 21.73 -8.67 -46.48
N LYS A 7 22.90 -8.86 -45.85
CA LYS A 7 23.07 -8.65 -44.41
C LYS A 7 22.87 -7.20 -43.94
N LEU A 8 23.15 -6.22 -44.81
CA LEU A 8 22.92 -4.84 -44.48
C LEU A 8 21.43 -4.50 -44.51
N CYS A 9 20.70 -5.03 -45.52
CA CYS A 9 19.26 -4.89 -45.61
C CYS A 9 18.52 -5.56 -44.46
N GLU A 10 18.97 -6.76 -44.02
CA GLU A 10 18.44 -7.44 -42.82
C GLU A 10 18.64 -6.62 -41.54
N LYS A 11 19.84 -6.03 -41.35
CA LYS A 11 20.14 -5.19 -40.17
C LYS A 11 19.33 -3.89 -40.17
N ILE A 12 19.13 -3.25 -41.33
CA ILE A 12 18.34 -2.06 -41.48
C ILE A 12 16.85 -2.38 -41.25
N GLY A 13 16.35 -3.49 -41.81
CA GLY A 13 14.99 -3.96 -41.60
C GLY A 13 14.69 -4.27 -40.13
N LEU A 14 15.64 -4.91 -39.42
CA LEU A 14 15.53 -5.20 -38.00
C LEU A 14 15.52 -3.91 -37.17
N GLY A 15 16.40 -2.93 -37.49
CA GLY A 15 16.43 -1.63 -36.80
C GLY A 15 15.13 -0.86 -36.96
N ILE A 16 14.54 -0.87 -38.16
CA ILE A 16 13.23 -0.21 -38.41
C ILE A 16 12.11 -0.93 -37.67
N ALA A 17 12.09 -2.27 -37.64
CA ALA A 17 11.07 -3.04 -36.92
C ALA A 17 11.13 -2.78 -35.42
N ILE A 18 12.32 -2.76 -34.82
CA ILE A 18 12.53 -2.43 -33.41
C ILE A 18 12.07 -0.99 -33.10
N SER A 19 12.39 -0.04 -33.96
CA SER A 19 11.97 1.35 -33.79
C SER A 19 10.44 1.50 -33.89
N ILE A 20 9.77 0.76 -34.76
CA ILE A 20 8.31 0.75 -34.87
C ILE A 20 7.68 0.12 -33.61
N ILE A 21 8.24 -0.95 -33.08
CA ILE A 21 7.76 -1.59 -31.86
C ILE A 21 7.92 -0.63 -30.66
N ILE A 22 9.06 0.03 -30.53
CA ILE A 22 9.28 1.04 -29.48
C ILE A 22 8.28 2.20 -29.63
N ILE A 23 8.02 2.68 -30.83
CA ILE A 23 7.04 3.73 -31.08
C ILE A 23 5.62 3.24 -30.72
N ILE A 24 5.26 2.02 -31.04
CA ILE A 24 3.96 1.45 -30.68
C ILE A 24 3.83 1.34 -29.15
N ILE A 25 4.85 0.87 -28.46
CA ILE A 25 4.89 0.79 -27.00
C ILE A 25 4.75 2.18 -26.37
N LEU A 26 5.47 3.19 -26.89
CA LEU A 26 5.43 4.56 -26.39
C LEU A 26 4.08 5.27 -26.66
N PHE A 27 3.45 5.00 -27.82
CA PHE A 27 2.18 5.68 -28.20
C PHE A 27 0.92 5.01 -27.61
N PHE A 28 0.96 3.70 -27.36
CA PHE A 28 -0.22 2.96 -26.91
C PHE A 28 -0.15 2.51 -25.46
N ASN A 29 0.93 2.83 -24.75
CA ASN A 29 1.13 2.46 -23.33
C ASN A 29 0.79 0.97 -23.05
N ILE A 30 1.24 0.07 -23.94
CA ILE A 30 0.93 -1.36 -23.87
C ILE A 30 1.98 -2.01 -22.98
N ASN A 31 1.63 -2.17 -21.72
CA ASN A 31 2.41 -2.89 -20.71
C ASN A 31 2.09 -4.38 -20.75
N GLU A 32 2.45 -5.13 -21.79
CA GLU A 32 2.41 -6.59 -21.71
C GLU A 32 3.43 -7.27 -22.63
N VAL A 33 4.24 -8.12 -22.04
CA VAL A 33 5.21 -9.01 -22.69
C VAL A 33 4.52 -9.93 -23.72
N ALA A 34 3.30 -10.38 -23.43
CA ALA A 34 2.48 -11.21 -24.32
C ALA A 34 2.17 -10.53 -25.67
N PHE A 35 2.01 -9.20 -25.71
CA PHE A 35 1.73 -8.50 -26.95
C PHE A 35 2.99 -8.38 -27.83
N GLY A 36 4.15 -8.29 -27.23
CA GLY A 36 5.44 -8.31 -27.96
C GLY A 36 5.70 -9.64 -28.65
N GLU A 37 5.34 -10.75 -28.04
CA GLU A 37 5.43 -12.09 -28.64
C GLU A 37 4.47 -12.23 -29.84
N ILE A 38 3.21 -11.83 -29.70
CA ILE A 38 2.20 -11.91 -30.78
C ILE A 38 2.63 -11.08 -32.00
N ILE A 39 3.10 -9.86 -31.82
CA ILE A 39 3.54 -9.01 -32.95
C ILE A 39 4.79 -9.57 -33.61
N LEU A 40 5.75 -10.11 -32.84
CA LEU A 40 6.98 -10.68 -33.41
C LEU A 40 6.70 -11.96 -34.20
N TYR A 41 5.81 -12.83 -33.74
CA TYR A 41 5.45 -14.08 -34.43
C TYR A 41 4.60 -13.83 -35.69
N ASP A 42 3.63 -12.91 -35.63
CA ASP A 42 2.72 -12.66 -36.76
C ASP A 42 3.35 -11.78 -37.86
N THR A 43 4.24 -10.85 -37.49
CA THR A 43 4.84 -9.92 -38.46
C THR A 43 6.19 -10.37 -39.00
N LEU A 44 6.89 -11.29 -38.33
CA LEU A 44 8.21 -11.79 -38.73
C LEU A 44 8.29 -13.32 -38.66
N PRO A 45 7.58 -14.06 -39.50
CA PRO A 45 7.41 -15.49 -39.39
C PRO A 45 8.70 -16.32 -39.49
N ASN A 46 9.84 -15.73 -39.92
CA ASN A 46 11.15 -16.39 -39.99
C ASN A 46 12.12 -15.93 -38.87
N TYR A 47 11.67 -15.15 -37.92
CA TYR A 47 12.49 -14.70 -36.80
C TYR A 47 12.44 -15.74 -35.67
N ARG A 48 13.58 -16.37 -35.37
CA ARG A 48 13.73 -17.23 -34.18
C ARG A 48 14.41 -16.42 -33.09
N ILE A 49 13.69 -16.19 -31.98
CA ILE A 49 14.29 -15.64 -30.75
C ILE A 49 15.29 -16.66 -30.25
N ASN A 50 16.51 -16.23 -30.02
CA ASN A 50 17.56 -17.07 -29.45
C ASN A 50 17.16 -17.52 -28.03
N GLU A 51 17.48 -18.74 -27.62
CA GLU A 51 17.18 -19.29 -26.30
C GLU A 51 17.67 -18.41 -25.16
N GLU A 52 18.83 -17.72 -25.35
CA GLU A 52 19.36 -16.73 -24.39
C GLU A 52 18.44 -15.51 -24.18
N VAL A 53 17.65 -15.13 -25.18
CA VAL A 53 16.69 -14.02 -25.07
C VAL A 53 15.41 -14.49 -24.37
N LYS A 54 15.00 -15.74 -24.58
CA LYS A 54 13.88 -16.36 -23.85
C LYS A 54 14.14 -16.42 -22.35
N ASP A 55 15.38 -16.72 -21.94
CA ASP A 55 15.76 -16.78 -20.52
C ASP A 55 15.74 -15.39 -19.85
N ILE A 56 15.86 -14.31 -20.61
CA ILE A 56 15.73 -12.94 -20.09
C ILE A 56 14.26 -12.59 -19.82
N PHE A 57 13.33 -13.08 -20.66
CA PHE A 57 11.90 -12.80 -20.50
C PHE A 57 11.18 -13.76 -19.54
N ASN A 58 11.78 -14.91 -19.23
CA ASN A 58 11.18 -15.92 -18.34
C ASN A 58 11.69 -15.88 -16.89
N LYS A 59 12.58 -14.94 -16.56
CA LYS A 59 12.98 -14.72 -15.17
C LYS A 59 12.06 -13.64 -14.59
N ASP A 60 11.19 -14.04 -13.69
CA ASP A 60 10.49 -13.20 -12.70
C ASP A 60 11.48 -12.56 -11.73
N GLU A 61 12.46 -11.87 -12.24
CA GLU A 61 13.38 -11.05 -11.46
C GLU A 61 13.38 -9.65 -12.04
N THR A 62 13.00 -8.71 -11.20
CA THR A 62 13.12 -7.26 -11.37
C THR A 62 14.47 -6.93 -11.98
N ILE A 63 14.53 -6.58 -13.26
CA ILE A 63 15.75 -6.07 -13.88
C ILE A 63 15.97 -4.67 -13.34
N ILE A 64 16.79 -4.56 -12.29
CA ILE A 64 17.38 -3.29 -11.93
C ILE A 64 18.39 -2.97 -13.03
N VAL A 65 18.07 -2.04 -13.91
CA VAL A 65 19.02 -1.48 -14.87
C VAL A 65 19.98 -0.61 -14.07
N SER A 66 21.02 -1.23 -13.50
CA SER A 66 22.20 -0.54 -13.05
C SER A 66 23.15 -0.40 -14.25
N ASN A 67 23.39 0.82 -14.65
CA ASN A 67 24.39 1.37 -15.57
C ASN A 67 23.79 2.01 -16.82
N ILE A 68 23.30 3.24 -16.65
CA ILE A 68 23.43 4.27 -17.68
C ILE A 68 24.22 5.41 -17.00
N ASP A 69 25.54 5.35 -17.20
CA ASP A 69 26.40 6.51 -17.06
C ASP A 69 26.22 7.31 -18.34
N ASN A 70 25.56 8.44 -18.27
CA ASN A 70 25.85 9.69 -18.96
C ASN A 70 24.67 10.67 -18.87
N SER A 71 25.02 11.82 -18.32
CA SER A 71 24.29 13.06 -18.29
C SER A 71 23.73 13.47 -19.65
N GLU A 72 22.39 13.48 -19.79
CA GLU A 72 21.60 14.45 -20.56
C GLU A 72 20.14 14.31 -20.12
N GLU A 73 19.46 15.43 -19.97
CA GLU A 73 18.08 15.59 -19.46
C GLU A 73 17.12 14.58 -20.07
N ILE A 74 16.71 13.60 -19.28
CA ILE A 74 15.53 12.78 -19.59
C ILE A 74 14.39 13.42 -18.82
N GLY A 75 13.51 14.07 -19.57
CA GLY A 75 12.25 14.56 -19.07
C GLY A 75 11.44 13.45 -18.43
N ASP A 76 10.59 13.86 -17.50
CA ASP A 76 9.70 13.08 -16.65
C ASP A 76 9.39 11.67 -17.17
N ILE A 77 10.12 10.68 -16.69
CA ILE A 77 9.66 9.30 -16.74
C ILE A 77 8.66 9.17 -15.59
N GLU A 78 7.37 9.29 -15.91
CA GLU A 78 6.31 8.82 -15.04
C GLU A 78 6.61 7.37 -14.65
N LEU A 79 7.01 7.16 -13.39
CA LEU A 79 7.06 5.84 -12.78
C LEU A 79 5.62 5.38 -12.54
N ILE A 80 4.95 4.97 -13.64
CA ILE A 80 3.60 4.43 -13.59
C ILE A 80 3.68 3.04 -12.99
N GLY A 81 3.01 2.84 -11.87
CA GLY A 81 2.55 1.50 -11.46
C GLY A 81 3.50 0.63 -10.68
N ILE A 82 4.60 1.12 -10.09
CA ILE A 82 5.45 0.29 -9.21
C ILE A 82 4.76 0.06 -7.84
N ASP A 83 3.89 0.97 -7.41
CA ASP A 83 3.22 0.86 -6.12
C ASP A 83 2.23 -0.31 -6.04
N ASP A 84 1.62 -0.70 -7.16
CA ASP A 84 0.61 -1.76 -7.19
C ASP A 84 1.17 -3.17 -7.46
N ILE A 85 2.35 -3.28 -8.09
CA ILE A 85 3.01 -4.59 -8.31
C ILE A 85 3.38 -5.26 -6.98
N SER A 86 3.60 -4.47 -5.91
CA SER A 86 3.92 -5.00 -4.59
C SER A 86 2.72 -5.53 -3.80
N TYR A 87 1.49 -5.26 -4.23
CA TYR A 87 0.26 -5.72 -3.54
C TYR A 87 -0.16 -7.14 -3.90
N GLU A 88 0.21 -7.63 -5.08
CA GLU A 88 -0.14 -8.98 -5.53
C GLU A 88 0.88 -10.07 -5.16
N HIS A 89 1.99 -9.71 -4.48
CA HIS A 89 2.81 -10.75 -3.87
C HIS A 89 2.04 -11.32 -2.68
N GLU A 90 1.44 -12.50 -2.89
CA GLU A 90 0.98 -13.36 -1.80
C GLU A 90 2.10 -13.46 -0.77
N LYS A 91 1.87 -12.85 0.40
CA LYS A 91 2.79 -12.98 1.53
C LYS A 91 2.96 -14.47 1.81
N THR A 92 4.20 -14.94 1.89
CA THR A 92 4.46 -16.32 2.21
C THR A 92 3.90 -16.66 3.60
N ASP A 93 3.50 -17.92 3.83
CA ASP A 93 3.03 -18.37 5.15
C ASP A 93 4.04 -18.06 6.29
N GLU A 94 5.33 -17.96 5.97
CA GLU A 94 6.36 -17.54 6.91
C GLU A 94 6.30 -16.04 7.24
N GLU A 95 6.03 -15.17 6.27
CA GLU A 95 5.86 -13.73 6.49
C GLU A 95 4.61 -13.44 7.30
N VAL A 96 3.51 -14.15 7.01
CA VAL A 96 2.27 -14.07 7.78
C VAL A 96 2.46 -14.60 9.21
N LYS A 97 3.17 -15.72 9.40
CA LYS A 97 3.49 -16.26 10.73
C LYS A 97 4.39 -15.33 11.52
N LYS A 98 5.43 -14.74 10.91
CA LYS A 98 6.26 -13.72 11.56
C LYS A 98 5.49 -12.46 11.93
N SER A 99 4.44 -12.09 11.17
CA SER A 99 3.60 -10.93 11.46
C SER A 99 2.61 -11.14 12.61
N ASN A 100 2.34 -12.38 13.00
CA ASN A 100 1.27 -12.71 13.94
C ASN A 100 1.68 -12.72 15.42
N GLU A 101 2.96 -12.49 15.75
CA GLU A 101 3.41 -12.56 17.14
C GLU A 101 3.80 -11.17 17.67
N VAL A 102 2.82 -10.40 18.14
CA VAL A 102 3.05 -9.39 19.18
C VAL A 102 2.72 -10.06 20.52
N SER A 103 3.71 -10.66 21.14
CA SER A 103 3.50 -11.58 22.27
C SER A 103 3.81 -10.97 23.62
N ASN A 104 3.47 -9.71 23.96
CA ASN A 104 3.58 -9.31 25.36
C ASN A 104 2.73 -8.10 25.73
N SER A 105 1.84 -8.30 26.70
CA SER A 105 1.09 -7.23 27.38
C SER A 105 1.96 -6.28 28.25
N ASN A 106 3.24 -6.58 28.45
CA ASN A 106 4.19 -5.74 29.19
C ASN A 106 5.30 -5.21 28.27
N ILE A 107 5.00 -4.11 27.60
CA ILE A 107 5.95 -3.39 26.76
C ILE A 107 6.95 -2.64 27.66
N ASP A 108 8.20 -3.06 27.65
CA ASP A 108 9.28 -2.33 28.31
C ASP A 108 9.75 -1.15 27.42
N ILE A 109 9.21 0.03 27.69
CA ILE A 109 9.48 1.25 26.92
C ILE A 109 10.99 1.56 26.82
N LYS A 110 11.78 1.26 27.85
CA LYS A 110 13.23 1.51 27.83
C LYS A 110 13.94 0.61 26.81
N LYS A 111 13.46 -0.61 26.61
CA LYS A 111 14.02 -1.49 25.57
C LYS A 111 13.68 -1.03 24.16
N LEU A 112 12.59 -0.30 23.98
CA LEU A 112 12.18 0.23 22.67
C LEU A 112 13.12 1.32 22.14
N GLU A 113 13.99 1.91 22.97
CA GLU A 113 15.07 2.81 22.51
C GLU A 113 16.15 2.06 21.69
N ASN A 114 16.22 0.74 21.83
CA ASN A 114 17.03 -0.11 20.98
C ASN A 114 16.29 -0.39 19.67
N LEU A 115 16.84 0.06 18.54
CA LEU A 115 16.19 -0.02 17.22
C LEU A 115 15.92 -1.46 16.77
N ASP A 116 16.83 -2.41 17.10
CA ASP A 116 16.65 -3.82 16.74
C ASP A 116 15.53 -4.46 17.53
N TYR A 117 15.43 -4.12 18.83
CA TYR A 117 14.33 -4.58 19.68
C TYR A 117 13.00 -3.97 19.22
N LEU A 118 12.97 -2.65 18.94
CA LEU A 118 11.80 -1.97 18.42
C LEU A 118 11.32 -2.61 17.11
N ARG A 119 12.26 -2.88 16.19
CA ARG A 119 11.98 -3.59 14.94
C ARG A 119 11.42 -4.99 15.21
N GLN A 120 12.07 -5.76 16.07
CA GLN A 120 11.67 -7.13 16.36
C GLN A 120 10.26 -7.21 16.94
N GLU A 121 9.88 -6.29 17.83
CA GLU A 121 8.59 -6.35 18.53
C GLU A 121 7.45 -5.69 17.72
N PHE A 122 7.71 -4.59 17.02
CA PHE A 122 6.66 -3.74 16.47
C PHE A 122 6.59 -3.71 14.94
N TYR A 123 7.68 -4.02 14.22
CA TYR A 123 7.73 -3.73 12.79
C TYR A 123 8.09 -4.93 11.92
N ILE A 124 7.47 -4.98 10.75
CA ILE A 124 7.93 -5.74 9.57
C ILE A 124 8.43 -4.71 8.57
N ILE A 125 9.63 -4.92 8.08
CA ILE A 125 10.27 -3.98 7.16
C ILE A 125 10.41 -4.65 5.79
N ASP A 126 9.87 -4.01 4.76
CA ASP A 126 10.07 -4.44 3.38
C ASP A 126 11.56 -4.43 3.03
N ALA A 127 12.00 -5.41 2.23
CA ALA A 127 13.41 -5.58 1.88
C ALA A 127 14.02 -4.38 1.11
N SER A 128 13.17 -3.61 0.42
CA SER A 128 13.58 -2.43 -0.36
C SER A 128 13.71 -1.15 0.46
N THR A 129 13.37 -1.17 1.77
CA THR A 129 13.48 -0.02 2.66
C THR A 129 14.17 -0.40 3.98
N GLY A 130 14.12 0.47 5.00
CA GLY A 130 14.81 0.22 6.26
C GLY A 130 14.34 1.11 7.40
N MET A 131 14.89 0.87 8.59
CA MET A 131 14.73 1.72 9.76
C MET A 131 15.99 2.53 10.00
N SER A 132 15.81 3.80 10.38
CA SER A 132 16.87 4.70 10.82
C SER A 132 16.44 5.42 12.09
N LYS A 133 17.37 5.69 13.02
CA LYS A 133 17.11 6.48 14.24
C LYS A 133 16.62 7.89 13.95
N ASP A 134 16.85 8.41 12.76
CA ASP A 134 16.35 9.72 12.36
C ASP A 134 14.83 9.79 12.29
N TYR A 135 14.19 8.65 11.94
CA TYR A 135 12.73 8.53 11.77
C TYR A 135 12.07 7.67 12.85
N PHE A 136 12.80 6.70 13.42
CA PHE A 136 12.27 5.76 14.41
C PHE A 136 12.83 6.09 15.81
N ASP A 137 12.35 7.18 16.37
CA ASP A 137 12.68 7.65 17.72
C ASP A 137 11.48 7.48 18.65
N ILE A 138 11.59 6.51 19.56
CA ILE A 138 10.49 6.16 20.47
C ILE A 138 10.10 7.33 21.40
N ASN A 139 11.06 8.17 21.79
CA ASN A 139 10.78 9.30 22.65
C ASN A 139 9.97 10.38 21.92
N LYS A 140 10.28 10.59 20.63
CA LYS A 140 9.46 11.45 19.76
C LYS A 140 8.07 10.85 19.55
N PHE A 141 7.95 9.54 19.34
CA PHE A 141 6.65 8.88 19.13
C PHE A 141 5.75 9.00 20.36
N LEU A 142 6.30 8.80 21.55
CA LEU A 142 5.54 8.91 22.81
C LEU A 142 5.18 10.34 23.19
N SER A 143 5.97 11.34 22.75
CA SER A 143 5.73 12.74 23.02
C SER A 143 5.01 13.49 21.88
N ALA A 144 4.66 12.79 20.80
CA ALA A 144 3.98 13.40 19.67
C ALA A 144 2.60 13.95 20.06
N ASP A 145 2.31 15.16 19.61
CA ASP A 145 0.96 15.73 19.73
C ASP A 145 0.03 15.14 18.69
N LEU A 146 -0.70 14.12 19.12
CA LEU A 146 -1.67 13.40 18.28
C LEU A 146 -3.11 13.81 18.57
N LYS A 147 -3.34 14.67 19.59
CA LYS A 147 -4.69 15.02 20.00
C LYS A 147 -5.42 15.85 18.97
N ILE A 148 -6.71 15.58 18.85
CA ILE A 148 -7.68 16.28 18.02
C ILE A 148 -8.90 16.61 18.89
N GLU A 149 -9.34 17.87 18.83
CA GLU A 149 -10.57 18.29 19.51
C GLU A 149 -11.79 17.83 18.72
N LYS A 150 -12.77 17.22 19.42
CA LYS A 150 -14.04 16.83 18.81
C LYS A 150 -14.82 18.07 18.35
N SER A 151 -15.60 17.91 17.30
CA SER A 151 -16.56 18.91 16.82
C SER A 151 -17.91 18.27 16.59
N GLU A 152 -18.97 18.97 16.98
CA GLU A 152 -20.37 18.53 16.72
C GLU A 152 -20.80 18.85 15.28
N ASP A 153 -20.22 19.87 14.67
CA ASP A 153 -20.67 20.42 13.39
C ASP A 153 -19.79 20.00 12.21
N GLU A 154 -18.49 19.88 12.42
CA GLU A 154 -17.51 19.69 11.34
C GLU A 154 -16.81 18.34 11.41
N PRO A 155 -16.57 17.66 10.26
CA PRO A 155 -15.86 16.40 10.25
C PRO A 155 -14.40 16.56 10.70
N LYS A 156 -13.95 15.67 11.57
CA LYS A 156 -12.59 15.57 12.07
C LYS A 156 -11.80 14.40 11.49
N VAL A 157 -12.52 13.38 11.04
CA VAL A 157 -11.95 12.17 10.43
C VAL A 157 -12.47 12.04 9.01
N LEU A 158 -11.58 11.69 8.09
CA LEU A 158 -11.92 11.24 6.73
C LEU A 158 -11.62 9.75 6.64
N ILE A 159 -12.58 8.97 6.15
CA ILE A 159 -12.38 7.56 5.76
C ILE A 159 -12.58 7.45 4.25
N PHE A 160 -11.71 6.76 3.57
CA PHE A 160 -11.84 6.41 2.16
C PHE A 160 -11.14 5.07 1.87
N HIS A 161 -11.22 4.60 0.63
CA HIS A 161 -10.68 3.32 0.19
C HIS A 161 -10.01 3.50 -1.17
N THR A 162 -8.68 3.38 -1.24
CA THR A 162 -7.98 3.40 -2.54
C THR A 162 -8.39 2.19 -3.39
N HIS A 163 -8.72 1.05 -2.74
CA HIS A 163 -9.22 -0.16 -3.38
C HIS A 163 -10.65 -0.51 -2.91
N PRO A 164 -11.68 0.22 -3.37
CA PRO A 164 -13.06 0.05 -2.89
C PRO A 164 -13.68 -1.32 -3.23
N HIS A 165 -13.15 -2.06 -4.23
CA HIS A 165 -13.63 -3.40 -4.62
C HIS A 165 -12.97 -4.54 -3.82
N GLU A 166 -12.41 -4.27 -2.66
CA GLU A 166 -11.92 -5.31 -1.75
C GLU A 166 -13.06 -6.03 -1.05
N MET A 167 -13.24 -7.31 -1.39
CA MET A 167 -14.33 -8.17 -0.90
C MET A 167 -13.83 -9.19 0.11
N PHE A 168 -14.75 -9.79 0.86
CA PHE A 168 -14.52 -10.81 1.88
C PHE A 168 -15.10 -12.16 1.45
N LYS A 169 -14.81 -13.20 2.19
CA LYS A 169 -15.22 -14.57 1.91
C LYS A 169 -16.74 -14.72 1.71
N ASP A 170 -17.53 -13.96 2.44
CA ASP A 170 -19.01 -14.00 2.45
C ASP A 170 -19.67 -12.79 1.77
N SER A 171 -18.91 -11.97 1.05
CA SER A 171 -19.41 -10.81 0.32
C SER A 171 -20.22 -11.21 -0.90
N ASN A 172 -21.33 -10.50 -1.15
CA ASN A 172 -21.94 -10.45 -2.47
C ASN A 172 -21.13 -9.48 -3.35
N THR A 173 -20.37 -10.01 -4.29
CA THR A 173 -19.46 -9.24 -5.14
C THR A 173 -20.15 -8.24 -6.08
N ASN A 174 -21.47 -8.29 -6.20
CA ASN A 174 -22.24 -7.31 -6.97
C ASN A 174 -22.67 -6.07 -6.16
N ASP A 175 -22.39 -6.06 -4.85
CA ASP A 175 -22.70 -4.92 -3.97
C ASP A 175 -21.42 -4.44 -3.27
N ILE A 176 -20.94 -3.27 -3.65
CA ILE A 176 -19.74 -2.65 -3.09
C ILE A 176 -19.81 -2.48 -1.56
N ASN A 177 -21.01 -2.32 -1.00
CA ASN A 177 -21.23 -2.18 0.43
C ASN A 177 -21.08 -3.50 1.20
N GLU A 178 -20.98 -4.61 0.51
CA GLU A 178 -20.68 -5.92 1.09
C GLU A 178 -19.17 -6.14 1.30
N GLY A 179 -18.33 -5.25 0.76
CA GLY A 179 -16.88 -5.24 0.90
C GLY A 179 -16.37 -4.21 1.91
N ILE A 180 -15.13 -3.74 1.65
CA ILE A 180 -14.40 -2.80 2.52
C ILE A 180 -15.15 -1.47 2.70
N VAL A 181 -15.89 -1.01 1.69
CA VAL A 181 -16.72 0.21 1.76
C VAL A 181 -17.77 0.10 2.87
N GLY A 182 -18.45 -1.05 2.96
CA GLY A 182 -19.43 -1.29 4.05
C GLY A 182 -18.77 -1.36 5.43
N VAL A 183 -17.54 -1.86 5.51
CA VAL A 183 -16.73 -1.87 6.74
C VAL A 183 -16.35 -0.45 7.15
N GLY A 184 -15.95 0.41 6.19
CA GLY A 184 -15.72 1.83 6.42
C GLY A 184 -16.96 2.57 6.90
N THR A 185 -18.14 2.26 6.32
CA THR A 185 -19.44 2.79 6.79
C THR A 185 -19.72 2.40 8.25
N LYS A 186 -19.44 1.13 8.62
CA LYS A 186 -19.60 0.66 10.01
C LYS A 186 -18.66 1.43 10.94
N LEU A 187 -17.40 1.64 10.59
CA LEU A 187 -16.45 2.41 11.40
C LEU A 187 -16.92 3.86 11.57
N ALA A 188 -17.30 4.55 10.49
CA ALA A 188 -17.80 5.92 10.52
C ALA A 188 -18.99 6.06 11.46
N ASN A 189 -19.97 5.15 11.36
CA ASN A 189 -21.15 5.15 12.21
C ASN A 189 -20.81 4.99 13.71
N ILE A 190 -19.86 4.10 14.06
CA ILE A 190 -19.44 3.93 15.46
C ILE A 190 -18.73 5.17 15.96
N LEU A 191 -17.81 5.75 15.18
CA LEU A 191 -17.11 6.98 15.55
C LEU A 191 -18.09 8.14 15.84
N GLU A 192 -19.12 8.28 15.01
CA GLU A 192 -20.13 9.33 15.22
C GLU A 192 -21.08 9.01 16.37
N GLN A 193 -21.68 7.84 16.39
CA GLN A 193 -22.80 7.52 17.29
C GLN A 193 -22.34 7.20 18.71
N GLU A 194 -21.20 6.52 18.86
CA GLU A 194 -20.73 6.07 20.17
C GLU A 194 -19.69 7.00 20.77
N TYR A 195 -18.85 7.65 19.91
CA TYR A 195 -17.76 8.50 20.37
C TYR A 195 -17.95 9.98 20.10
N GLY A 196 -19.00 10.39 19.34
CA GLY A 196 -19.25 11.79 18.98
C GLY A 196 -18.14 12.38 18.09
N ILE A 197 -17.46 11.54 17.31
CA ILE A 197 -16.40 11.94 16.39
C ILE A 197 -16.98 12.08 14.99
N LYS A 198 -17.20 13.31 14.55
CA LYS A 198 -17.75 13.61 13.23
C LYS A 198 -16.83 13.08 12.14
N THR A 199 -17.37 12.22 11.28
CA THR A 199 -16.59 11.47 10.30
C THR A 199 -17.17 11.62 8.90
N LEU A 200 -16.35 12.04 7.93
CA LEU A 200 -16.69 12.02 6.51
C LEU A 200 -16.23 10.69 5.92
N HIS A 201 -17.12 9.95 5.29
CA HIS A 201 -16.79 8.70 4.61
C HIS A 201 -17.03 8.83 3.10
N ILE A 202 -15.99 8.63 2.31
CA ILE A 202 -16.03 8.63 0.84
C ILE A 202 -16.22 7.21 0.35
N THR A 203 -17.33 6.98 -0.34
CA THR A 203 -17.73 5.67 -0.88
C THR A 203 -17.56 5.59 -2.40
N ASP A 204 -16.70 6.44 -2.99
CA ASP A 204 -16.42 6.42 -4.42
C ASP A 204 -15.77 5.09 -4.80
N SER A 205 -16.38 4.38 -5.73
CA SER A 205 -15.92 3.08 -6.21
C SER A 205 -15.09 3.16 -7.50
N SER A 206 -14.71 4.35 -7.95
CA SER A 206 -14.04 4.54 -9.24
C SER A 206 -12.51 4.41 -9.18
N PHE A 207 -11.91 4.49 -7.98
CA PHE A 207 -10.45 4.60 -7.86
C PHE A 207 -9.68 3.39 -8.40
N ASP A 208 -10.19 2.18 -8.22
CA ASP A 208 -9.59 0.95 -8.74
C ASP A 208 -10.30 0.42 -10.00
N MET A 209 -11.04 1.28 -10.72
CA MET A 209 -11.73 0.92 -11.96
C MET A 209 -11.22 1.75 -13.14
N VAL A 210 -11.02 1.09 -14.29
CA VAL A 210 -10.72 1.74 -15.57
C VAL A 210 -11.58 1.11 -16.66
N ASN A 211 -12.35 1.93 -17.37
CA ASN A 211 -13.24 1.49 -18.44
C ASN A 211 -14.19 0.35 -18.04
N GLY A 212 -14.66 0.35 -16.78
CA GLY A 212 -15.57 -0.66 -16.25
C GLY A 212 -14.92 -1.98 -15.84
N SER A 213 -13.60 -2.06 -15.84
CA SER A 213 -12.83 -3.21 -15.38
C SER A 213 -12.01 -2.86 -14.14
N LEU A 214 -11.85 -3.85 -13.23
CA LEU A 214 -11.01 -3.70 -12.06
C LEU A 214 -9.55 -3.56 -12.50
N GLN A 215 -8.92 -2.46 -12.09
CA GLN A 215 -7.51 -2.17 -12.33
C GLN A 215 -6.92 -1.49 -11.10
N ARG A 216 -6.20 -2.24 -10.30
CA ARG A 216 -5.58 -1.72 -9.08
C ARG A 216 -4.39 -0.82 -9.38
N ASN A 217 -3.59 -1.15 -10.42
CA ASN A 217 -2.48 -0.33 -10.87
C ASN A 217 -2.93 1.10 -11.16
N GLY A 218 -2.26 2.10 -10.58
CA GLY A 218 -2.60 3.51 -10.70
C GLY A 218 -3.81 3.95 -9.87
N ALA A 219 -4.28 3.13 -8.91
CA ALA A 219 -5.42 3.49 -8.05
C ALA A 219 -5.10 4.68 -7.14
N TYR A 220 -3.88 4.74 -6.61
CA TYR A 220 -3.42 5.87 -5.78
C TYR A 220 -3.41 7.18 -6.55
N GLU A 221 -2.95 7.18 -7.81
CA GLU A 221 -2.92 8.34 -8.69
C GLU A 221 -4.34 8.80 -9.07
N ARG A 222 -5.27 7.87 -9.25
CA ARG A 222 -6.69 8.19 -9.52
C ARG A 222 -7.42 8.71 -8.30
N MET A 223 -7.12 8.17 -7.11
CA MET A 223 -7.68 8.58 -5.83
C MET A 223 -7.21 9.96 -5.40
N GLU A 224 -5.91 10.25 -5.53
CA GLU A 224 -5.26 11.43 -4.94
C GLU A 224 -5.96 12.76 -5.29
N PRO A 225 -6.30 13.09 -6.56
CA PRO A 225 -6.96 14.36 -6.89
C PRO A 225 -8.32 14.53 -6.20
N THR A 226 -9.11 13.45 -6.09
CA THR A 226 -10.43 13.49 -5.44
C THR A 226 -10.28 13.72 -3.94
N ILE A 227 -9.39 12.99 -3.28
CA ILE A 227 -9.21 13.11 -1.83
C ILE A 227 -8.57 14.46 -1.47
N ARG A 228 -7.64 14.99 -2.26
CA ARG A 228 -7.11 16.35 -2.05
C ARG A 228 -8.22 17.39 -2.11
N LYS A 229 -9.10 17.32 -3.09
CA LYS A 229 -10.25 18.21 -3.19
C LYS A 229 -11.17 18.12 -1.97
N VAL A 230 -11.46 16.90 -1.50
CA VAL A 230 -12.25 16.69 -0.28
C VAL A 230 -11.60 17.35 0.93
N LEU A 231 -10.28 17.22 1.09
CA LEU A 231 -9.53 17.83 2.19
C LEU A 231 -9.46 19.36 2.09
N GLU A 232 -9.42 19.93 0.89
CA GLU A 232 -9.49 21.38 0.64
C GLU A 232 -10.89 21.94 0.99
N GLU A 233 -11.95 21.21 0.65
CA GLU A 233 -13.34 21.60 0.95
C GLU A 233 -13.70 21.40 2.44
N ASN A 234 -12.98 20.53 3.16
CA ASN A 234 -13.19 20.22 4.57
C ASN A 234 -11.91 20.42 5.41
N PRO A 235 -11.47 21.66 5.61
CA PRO A 235 -10.20 21.95 6.30
C PRO A 235 -10.21 21.53 7.79
N SER A 236 -11.37 21.30 8.38
CA SER A 236 -11.57 20.80 9.75
C SER A 236 -11.11 19.36 9.95
N ILE A 237 -10.95 18.58 8.87
CA ILE A 237 -10.44 17.19 8.93
C ILE A 237 -8.97 17.21 9.37
N GLU A 238 -8.66 16.49 10.44
CA GLU A 238 -7.32 16.41 11.03
C GLU A 238 -6.74 14.99 11.00
N MET A 239 -7.57 13.97 10.82
CA MET A 239 -7.16 12.57 10.68
C MET A 239 -7.71 11.97 9.38
N VAL A 240 -6.89 11.18 8.71
CA VAL A 240 -7.26 10.52 7.44
C VAL A 240 -7.00 9.02 7.56
N ILE A 241 -7.96 8.21 7.12
CA ILE A 241 -7.87 6.75 7.14
C ILE A 241 -8.13 6.22 5.74
N ASP A 242 -7.13 5.58 5.16
CA ASP A 242 -7.25 4.75 3.98
C ASP A 242 -7.45 3.31 4.46
N LEU A 243 -8.68 2.82 4.40
CA LEU A 243 -9.05 1.54 4.98
C LEU A 243 -9.10 0.46 3.91
N HIS A 244 -8.31 -0.58 4.10
CA HIS A 244 -8.11 -1.72 3.23
C HIS A 244 -8.36 -3.04 3.94
N ARG A 245 -8.35 -4.13 3.18
CA ARG A 245 -8.11 -5.48 3.65
C ARG A 245 -6.85 -6.03 3.00
N ASP A 246 -6.09 -6.84 3.72
CA ASP A 246 -4.86 -7.46 3.19
C ASP A 246 -5.18 -8.58 2.16
N GLY A 247 -4.22 -8.87 1.29
CA GLY A 247 -4.18 -10.07 0.45
C GLY A 247 -3.30 -11.15 1.10
N VAL A 248 -3.84 -12.33 1.33
CA VAL A 248 -3.11 -13.46 1.94
C VAL A 248 -3.42 -14.75 1.20
N ASN A 249 -2.59 -15.78 1.44
CA ASN A 249 -2.89 -17.12 0.96
C ASN A 249 -4.28 -17.58 1.43
N GLU A 250 -5.05 -18.28 0.58
CA GLU A 250 -6.42 -18.74 0.86
C GLU A 250 -6.54 -19.64 2.11
N ASN A 251 -5.45 -20.25 2.54
CA ASN A 251 -5.40 -21.05 3.77
C ASN A 251 -5.11 -20.21 5.02
N THR A 252 -4.86 -18.91 4.88
CA THR A 252 -4.56 -18.00 5.99
C THR A 252 -5.84 -17.29 6.42
N HIS A 253 -6.19 -17.40 7.71
CA HIS A 253 -7.34 -16.71 8.29
C HIS A 253 -6.85 -15.77 9.40
N LEU A 254 -6.95 -14.45 9.14
CA LEU A 254 -6.46 -13.40 10.05
C LEU A 254 -7.51 -13.08 11.11
N VAL A 255 -7.69 -13.96 12.09
CA VAL A 255 -8.72 -13.86 13.14
C VAL A 255 -8.10 -14.03 14.53
N GLU A 256 -8.69 -13.35 15.50
CA GLU A 256 -8.43 -13.53 16.94
C GLU A 256 -9.75 -13.50 17.71
N THR A 257 -9.82 -14.18 18.85
CA THR A 257 -11.00 -14.10 19.73
C THR A 257 -10.83 -12.97 20.74
N ILE A 258 -11.50 -11.86 20.52
CA ILE A 258 -11.45 -10.69 21.38
C ILE A 258 -12.82 -10.51 22.05
N ASN A 259 -12.83 -10.44 23.39
CA ASN A 259 -14.06 -10.33 24.17
C ASN A 259 -15.11 -11.41 23.81
N GLY A 260 -14.66 -12.62 23.46
CA GLY A 260 -15.53 -13.75 23.10
C GLY A 260 -16.10 -13.68 21.65
N LYS A 261 -15.69 -12.69 20.83
CA LYS A 261 -16.11 -12.55 19.44
C LYS A 261 -14.95 -12.86 18.50
N PRO A 262 -15.14 -13.65 17.42
CA PRO A 262 -14.18 -13.75 16.32
C PRO A 262 -13.98 -12.36 15.69
N THR A 263 -12.76 -11.87 15.67
CA THR A 263 -12.41 -10.50 15.30
C THR A 263 -11.27 -10.53 14.31
N ALA A 264 -11.41 -9.84 13.18
CA ALA A 264 -10.37 -9.74 12.18
C ALA A 264 -9.14 -9.01 12.74
N LYS A 265 -7.93 -9.53 12.45
CA LYS A 265 -6.69 -8.89 12.88
C LYS A 265 -6.46 -7.60 12.10
N LEU A 266 -5.95 -6.57 12.78
CA LEU A 266 -5.60 -5.30 12.19
C LEU A 266 -4.10 -5.22 11.93
N MET A 267 -3.68 -4.48 10.90
CA MET A 267 -2.31 -4.11 10.66
C MET A 267 -2.23 -2.63 10.28
N PHE A 268 -1.42 -1.88 11.01
CA PHE A 268 -1.09 -0.51 10.63
C PHE A 268 0.04 -0.52 9.62
N PHE A 269 -0.05 0.33 8.63
CA PHE A 269 0.87 0.36 7.50
C PHE A 269 1.47 1.75 7.34
N ASN A 270 2.78 1.83 7.07
CA ASN A 270 3.46 3.09 6.80
C ASN A 270 4.31 3.02 5.54
N GLY A 271 3.96 3.86 4.58
CA GLY A 271 4.79 4.18 3.44
C GLY A 271 5.69 5.38 3.77
N ILE A 272 6.99 5.15 3.89
CA ILE A 272 7.92 6.17 4.41
C ILE A 272 8.62 7.00 3.34
N SER A 273 8.34 6.73 2.07
CA SER A 273 8.99 7.42 0.92
C SER A 273 10.52 7.39 0.99
N ARG A 274 11.06 6.22 1.35
CA ARG A 274 12.48 5.96 1.49
C ARG A 274 12.84 4.60 0.93
N ILE A 275 13.90 4.54 0.15
CA ILE A 275 14.41 3.30 -0.45
C ILE A 275 15.84 3.03 0.03
N MET A 276 16.16 1.75 0.19
CA MET A 276 17.51 1.31 0.58
C MET A 276 18.36 1.14 -0.67
N GLU A 277 19.36 2.01 -0.86
CA GLU A 277 20.30 1.96 -1.96
C GLU A 277 21.72 2.04 -1.43
N ASN A 278 22.58 1.13 -1.86
CA ASN A 278 24.00 1.06 -1.44
C ASN A 278 24.19 1.10 0.09
N GLY A 279 23.30 0.43 0.83
CA GLY A 279 23.32 0.38 2.29
C GLY A 279 22.90 1.67 2.99
N LYS A 280 22.31 2.62 2.27
CA LYS A 280 21.76 3.88 2.81
C LYS A 280 20.30 4.01 2.50
N LEU A 281 19.57 4.58 3.45
CA LEU A 281 18.16 4.90 3.30
C LEU A 281 18.03 6.30 2.66
N ASN A 282 17.62 6.34 1.40
CA ASN A 282 17.51 7.54 0.58
C ASN A 282 16.06 7.97 0.38
N ASN A 283 15.84 9.26 0.21
CA ASN A 283 14.53 9.79 -0.16
C ASN A 283 14.18 9.38 -1.60
N ILE A 284 12.92 9.06 -1.84
CA ILE A 284 12.38 8.95 -3.20
C ILE A 284 11.99 10.36 -3.64
N SER A 285 12.79 10.95 -4.53
CA SER A 285 12.73 12.39 -4.85
C SER A 285 11.40 12.85 -5.45
N ASN A 286 10.77 12.03 -6.27
CA ASN A 286 9.49 12.29 -6.92
C ASN A 286 8.26 11.91 -6.07
N LEU A 287 8.46 11.30 -4.91
CA LEU A 287 7.38 10.90 -3.99
C LEU A 287 7.58 11.51 -2.59
N PRO A 288 7.55 12.83 -2.42
CA PRO A 288 7.75 13.44 -1.12
C PRO A 288 6.64 13.06 -0.14
N ASN A 289 7.03 12.68 1.08
CA ASN A 289 6.11 12.50 2.20
C ASN A 289 6.59 13.35 3.40
N PRO A 290 6.02 14.54 3.60
CA PRO A 290 6.44 15.43 4.69
C PRO A 290 5.94 14.98 6.07
N TYR A 291 5.04 14.00 6.13
CA TYR A 291 4.34 13.60 7.35
C TYR A 291 4.80 12.25 7.93
N VAL A 292 5.94 11.73 7.45
CA VAL A 292 6.47 10.41 7.87
C VAL A 292 6.58 10.30 9.39
N GLU A 293 7.16 11.30 10.07
CA GLU A 293 7.37 11.25 11.53
C GLU A 293 6.03 11.23 12.30
N THR A 294 5.08 12.07 11.92
CA THR A 294 3.75 12.11 12.56
C THR A 294 2.97 10.82 12.34
N ASN A 295 3.01 10.27 11.11
CA ASN A 295 2.27 9.06 10.79
C ASN A 295 2.90 7.83 11.46
N LEU A 296 4.24 7.74 11.55
CA LEU A 296 4.93 6.72 12.34
C LEU A 296 4.58 6.80 13.83
N ALA A 297 4.54 8.00 14.39
CA ALA A 297 4.14 8.21 15.77
C ALA A 297 2.69 7.77 16.01
N LEU A 298 1.78 8.10 15.09
CA LEU A 298 0.37 7.70 15.19
C LEU A 298 0.23 6.19 15.15
N SER A 299 0.78 5.51 14.13
CA SER A 299 0.69 4.06 14.01
C SER A 299 1.34 3.33 15.18
N PHE A 300 2.47 3.85 15.71
CA PHE A 300 3.11 3.29 16.90
C PHE A 300 2.20 3.39 18.14
N ASN A 301 1.60 4.56 18.40
CA ASN A 301 0.72 4.73 19.57
C ASN A 301 -0.57 3.91 19.44
N MET A 302 -1.13 3.78 18.23
CA MET A 302 -2.25 2.88 17.96
C MET A 302 -1.88 1.42 18.24
N GLN A 303 -0.74 0.95 17.72
CA GLN A 303 -0.22 -0.39 17.94
C GLN A 303 0.02 -0.67 19.44
N LYS A 304 0.70 0.27 20.11
CA LYS A 304 0.96 0.18 21.56
C LYS A 304 -0.33 0.04 22.34
N ARG A 305 -1.31 0.93 22.08
CA ARG A 305 -2.61 0.89 22.75
C ARG A 305 -3.38 -0.39 22.49
N ALA A 306 -3.37 -0.87 21.24
CA ALA A 306 -3.99 -2.14 20.87
C ALA A 306 -3.34 -3.32 21.60
N THR A 307 -2.02 -3.37 21.66
CA THR A 307 -1.29 -4.43 22.37
C THR A 307 -1.58 -4.45 23.87
N GLU A 308 -1.69 -3.28 24.49
CA GLU A 308 -2.00 -3.15 25.93
C GLU A 308 -3.44 -3.60 26.25
N LYS A 309 -4.39 -3.27 25.40
CA LYS A 309 -5.81 -3.44 25.68
C LYS A 309 -6.41 -4.72 25.09
N TYR A 310 -5.93 -5.11 23.91
CA TYR A 310 -6.41 -6.23 23.10
C TYR A 310 -5.26 -7.06 22.55
N PRO A 311 -4.52 -7.79 23.40
CA PRO A 311 -3.41 -8.63 22.95
C PRO A 311 -3.85 -9.60 21.84
N GLY A 312 -3.05 -9.71 20.77
CA GLY A 312 -3.33 -10.57 19.62
C GLY A 312 -4.22 -9.95 18.53
N LEU A 313 -4.87 -8.79 18.77
CA LEU A 313 -5.68 -8.12 17.79
C LEU A 313 -4.86 -7.62 16.59
N THR A 314 -3.68 -7.06 16.85
CA THR A 314 -2.88 -6.43 15.82
C THR A 314 -1.71 -7.31 15.38
N ARG A 315 -1.42 -7.25 14.09
CA ARG A 315 -0.16 -7.66 13.49
C ARG A 315 0.86 -6.54 13.65
N LYS A 316 2.15 -6.83 13.44
CA LYS A 316 3.20 -5.80 13.49
C LYS A 316 2.95 -4.75 12.40
N ILE A 317 3.35 -3.52 12.67
CA ILE A 317 3.28 -2.40 11.72
C ILE A 317 4.14 -2.73 10.51
N TYR A 318 3.59 -2.59 9.29
CA TYR A 318 4.31 -2.84 8.06
C TYR A 318 4.89 -1.55 7.48
N ILE A 319 6.19 -1.56 7.21
CA ILE A 319 6.92 -0.43 6.63
C ILE A 319 7.28 -0.73 5.18
N LYS A 320 6.85 0.14 4.27
CA LYS A 320 7.07 0.06 2.83
C LYS A 320 7.83 1.30 2.31
N PRO A 321 8.51 1.19 1.15
CA PRO A 321 9.34 2.27 0.62
C PRO A 321 8.55 3.46 0.08
N TYR A 322 7.40 3.24 -0.56
CA TYR A 322 6.63 4.28 -1.24
C TYR A 322 5.75 5.08 -0.27
N ARG A 323 5.11 6.17 -0.75
CA ARG A 323 4.32 7.08 0.11
C ARG A 323 2.85 6.66 0.26
N TYR A 324 2.28 5.93 -0.72
CA TYR A 324 0.85 5.59 -0.74
C TYR A 324 -0.02 6.84 -0.52
N SER A 325 -1.11 6.73 0.23
CA SER A 325 -1.96 7.85 0.64
C SER A 325 -1.39 8.70 1.81
N LEU A 326 -0.30 8.27 2.45
CA LEU A 326 0.22 8.79 3.72
C LEU A 326 0.85 10.20 3.64
N HIS A 327 0.96 10.75 2.44
CA HIS A 327 1.46 12.11 2.18
C HIS A 327 0.35 13.17 2.07
N LEU A 328 -0.91 12.75 2.18
CA LEU A 328 -2.06 13.64 1.98
C LEU A 328 -2.21 14.64 3.13
N LYS A 329 -2.00 14.19 4.37
CA LYS A 329 -2.13 15.02 5.58
C LYS A 329 -1.33 14.42 6.75
N PRO A 330 -0.92 15.20 7.77
CA PRO A 330 -0.47 14.62 9.04
C PRO A 330 -1.61 13.82 9.69
N LYS A 331 -1.24 12.81 10.50
CA LYS A 331 -2.18 11.86 11.10
C LYS A 331 -2.98 11.07 10.05
N THR A 332 -2.34 10.70 8.93
CA THR A 332 -2.87 9.75 7.95
C THR A 332 -2.43 8.33 8.30
N MET A 333 -3.37 7.40 8.31
CA MET A 333 -3.11 5.96 8.46
C MET A 333 -3.64 5.19 7.25
N LEU A 334 -2.89 4.21 6.80
CA LEU A 334 -3.37 3.10 6.01
C LEU A 334 -3.54 1.90 6.95
N ILE A 335 -4.70 1.27 6.92
CA ILE A 335 -5.05 0.17 7.83
C ILE A 335 -5.49 -1.03 7.00
N GLU A 336 -4.78 -2.13 7.16
CA GLU A 336 -5.20 -3.43 6.65
C GLU A 336 -6.05 -4.13 7.72
N ALA A 337 -7.32 -4.27 7.47
CA ALA A 337 -8.26 -4.94 8.37
C ALA A 337 -8.62 -6.31 7.82
N GLY A 338 -8.15 -7.39 8.48
CA GLY A 338 -8.35 -8.76 8.01
C GLY A 338 -7.78 -8.99 6.61
N ALA A 339 -8.38 -9.92 5.88
CA ALA A 339 -8.03 -10.30 4.52
C ALA A 339 -9.26 -10.83 3.77
N GLN A 340 -9.11 -11.19 2.48
CA GLN A 340 -10.19 -11.80 1.67
C GLN A 340 -10.78 -13.08 2.29
N THR A 341 -10.04 -13.73 3.18
CA THR A 341 -10.45 -14.97 3.86
C THR A 341 -11.30 -14.73 5.11
N ASN A 342 -11.42 -13.48 5.57
CA ASN A 342 -12.27 -13.11 6.69
C ASN A 342 -13.75 -12.96 6.27
N THR A 343 -14.65 -13.08 7.25
CA THR A 343 -16.05 -12.75 7.09
C THR A 343 -16.33 -11.27 7.42
N LYS A 344 -17.40 -10.71 6.86
CA LYS A 344 -17.85 -9.33 7.20
C LYS A 344 -18.09 -9.14 8.70
N GLN A 345 -18.62 -10.17 9.38
CA GLN A 345 -18.88 -10.06 10.82
C GLN A 345 -17.59 -9.93 11.63
N GLU A 346 -16.52 -10.66 11.26
CA GLU A 346 -15.20 -10.51 11.88
C GLU A 346 -14.64 -9.11 11.67
N MET A 347 -14.88 -8.53 10.48
CA MET A 347 -14.50 -7.17 10.16
C MET A 347 -15.26 -6.14 10.99
N TYR A 348 -16.59 -6.30 11.13
CA TYR A 348 -17.41 -5.41 11.95
C TYR A 348 -17.01 -5.45 13.44
N ASN A 349 -16.68 -6.64 13.96
CA ASN A 349 -16.16 -6.77 15.32
C ASN A 349 -14.82 -6.03 15.49
N ALA A 350 -13.95 -6.04 14.47
CA ALA A 350 -12.70 -5.28 14.48
C ALA A 350 -12.93 -3.76 14.46
N MET A 351 -13.94 -3.28 13.73
CA MET A 351 -14.29 -1.84 13.67
C MET A 351 -14.78 -1.30 15.01
N GLU A 352 -15.50 -2.11 15.82
CA GLU A 352 -15.89 -1.73 17.19
C GLU A 352 -14.65 -1.38 18.02
N ILE A 353 -13.61 -2.20 17.92
CA ILE A 353 -12.36 -1.99 18.68
C ILE A 353 -11.50 -0.88 18.05
N LEU A 354 -11.43 -0.82 16.73
CA LEU A 354 -10.66 0.23 16.04
C LEU A 354 -11.18 1.62 16.38
N ALA A 355 -12.50 1.80 16.43
CA ALA A 355 -13.12 3.07 16.82
C ALA A 355 -12.74 3.47 18.27
N GLU A 356 -12.75 2.51 19.19
CA GLU A 356 -12.32 2.74 20.57
C GLU A 356 -10.85 3.14 20.64
N LEU A 357 -9.96 2.44 19.92
CA LEU A 357 -8.53 2.76 19.87
C LEU A 357 -8.27 4.15 19.29
N ILE A 358 -9.00 4.55 18.25
CA ILE A 358 -8.93 5.90 17.67
C ILE A 358 -9.35 6.93 18.71
N ASN A 359 -10.48 6.71 19.40
CA ASN A 359 -10.91 7.61 20.47
C ASN A 359 -9.86 7.71 21.58
N ASP A 360 -9.31 6.60 22.06
CA ASP A 360 -8.33 6.57 23.14
C ASP A 360 -7.02 7.31 22.80
N VAL A 361 -6.51 7.13 21.58
CA VAL A 361 -5.20 7.67 21.16
C VAL A 361 -5.31 9.11 20.68
N VAL A 362 -6.39 9.44 19.97
CA VAL A 362 -6.46 10.70 19.23
C VAL A 362 -7.44 11.71 19.84
N PHE A 363 -8.52 11.27 20.47
CA PHE A 363 -9.61 12.18 20.89
C PHE A 363 -9.87 12.26 22.42
N SER A 364 -9.22 11.42 23.23
CA SER A 364 -9.43 11.40 24.69
C SER A 364 -8.33 12.07 25.48
#